data_ad748af457d51b3b567e9df3413c3f50
#
_entry.id   ad748af457d51b3b567e9df3413c3f50
#
_cell.length_a   1.000
_cell.length_b   1.000
_cell.length_c   1.000
_cell.angle_alpha   90.00
_cell.angle_beta   90.00
_cell.angle_gamma   90.00
#
_symmetry.space_group_name_H-M   'P 1'
#
loop_
_entity.id
_entity.type
_entity.pdbx_description
1 polymer ?
#
loop_
_entity_poly.entity_id
_entity_poly.type
_entity_poly.pdbx_seq_one_letter_code
_entity_poly.pdbx_strand_id
1 'polypeptide(L)'
;MTTKILRLDSSVFGEQGSSTRLSDALTEKLKGIYGEVTVVHRDLAGEPLPHFSVDVITALQTDEPARTPEQIKLKALADELIEELFTADILIVAAPMYNFGIPSTLKAWIDYVARAGVSFRYTSSGSEGLVKGKTLYLVTTRGGIHKGQETDGAVPFLQTVFRFLGITDIRTLYAEGLALAQKDEHFSAALASIDNLVAA
;
A
#
# COMPACT_ATOMS: atom_id res chain seq x y z
N MET A 1 5.69 -3.57 23.52
CA MET A 1 5.89 -2.54 22.47
C MET A 1 4.61 -2.42 21.68
N THR A 2 4.11 -1.22 21.43
CA THR A 2 2.91 -0.99 20.63
C THR A 2 3.18 -1.29 19.16
N THR A 3 2.42 -2.18 18.54
CA THR A 3 2.54 -2.49 17.11
C THR A 3 1.96 -1.36 16.27
N LYS A 4 2.69 -0.88 15.27
CA LYS A 4 2.26 0.20 14.37
C LYS A 4 1.82 -0.35 13.03
N ILE A 5 0.62 -0.05 12.62
CA ILE A 5 0.06 -0.42 11.31
C ILE A 5 -0.06 0.84 10.45
N LEU A 6 0.50 0.82 9.24
CA LEU A 6 0.16 1.76 8.18
C LEU A 6 -0.88 1.11 7.27
N ARG A 7 -2.07 1.68 7.22
CA ARG A 7 -3.15 1.23 6.36
C ARG A 7 -3.39 2.23 5.23
N LEU A 8 -3.35 1.75 3.99
CA LEU A 8 -3.58 2.52 2.78
C LEU A 8 -4.84 1.98 2.09
N ASP A 9 -5.88 2.78 2.04
CA ASP A 9 -7.09 2.48 1.26
C ASP A 9 -7.07 3.30 -0.04
N SER A 10 -7.38 2.66 -1.16
CA SER A 10 -7.34 3.30 -2.48
C SER A 10 -8.59 3.05 -3.33
N SER A 11 -9.67 2.57 -2.70
CA SER A 11 -10.95 2.34 -3.37
C SER A 11 -11.69 3.65 -3.61
N VAL A 12 -12.13 3.90 -4.85
CA VAL A 12 -12.99 5.06 -5.18
C VAL A 12 -14.37 4.98 -4.54
N PHE A 13 -14.73 3.84 -3.93
CA PHE A 13 -15.98 3.65 -3.19
C PHE A 13 -15.84 3.95 -1.69
N GLY A 14 -14.66 4.42 -1.24
CA GLY A 14 -14.40 4.74 0.17
C GLY A 14 -14.72 3.55 1.09
N GLU A 15 -15.45 3.81 2.17
CA GLU A 15 -15.85 2.80 3.17
C GLU A 15 -16.72 1.66 2.60
N GLN A 16 -17.43 1.89 1.51
CA GLN A 16 -18.26 0.86 0.87
C GLN A 16 -17.45 -0.07 -0.06
N GLY A 17 -16.19 0.26 -0.31
CA GLY A 17 -15.30 -0.54 -1.13
C GLY A 17 -15.05 -1.93 -0.53
N SER A 18 -15.13 -2.98 -1.34
CA SER A 18 -14.87 -4.35 -0.87
C SER A 18 -13.46 -4.50 -0.29
N SER A 19 -12.46 -3.85 -0.88
CA SER A 19 -11.09 -3.87 -0.36
C SER A 19 -10.98 -3.14 0.98
N THR A 20 -11.67 -2.02 1.17
CA THR A 20 -11.73 -1.27 2.43
C THR A 20 -12.35 -2.14 3.53
N ARG A 21 -13.51 -2.76 3.27
CA ARG A 21 -14.17 -3.67 4.22
C ARG A 21 -13.34 -4.88 4.61
N LEU A 22 -12.58 -5.46 3.67
CA LEU A 22 -11.63 -6.54 3.97
C LEU A 22 -10.45 -6.04 4.79
N SER A 23 -9.96 -4.83 4.53
CA SER A 23 -8.90 -4.20 5.33
C SER A 23 -9.36 -3.86 6.74
N ASP A 24 -10.63 -3.48 6.93
CA ASP A 24 -11.24 -3.33 8.26
C ASP A 24 -11.19 -4.64 9.04
N ALA A 25 -11.70 -5.72 8.44
CA ALA A 25 -11.72 -7.03 9.07
C ALA A 25 -10.30 -7.54 9.41
N LEU A 26 -9.34 -7.35 8.51
CA LEU A 26 -7.94 -7.69 8.74
C LEU A 26 -7.34 -6.84 9.87
N THR A 27 -7.60 -5.54 9.90
CA THR A 27 -7.12 -4.63 10.95
C THR A 27 -7.63 -5.06 12.32
N GLU A 28 -8.92 -5.36 12.45
CA GLU A 28 -9.51 -5.84 13.70
C GLU A 28 -8.92 -7.20 14.12
N LYS A 29 -8.67 -8.10 13.17
CA LYS A 29 -8.01 -9.37 13.45
C LYS A 29 -6.59 -9.17 14.01
N LEU A 30 -5.80 -8.28 13.38
CA LEU A 30 -4.45 -7.96 13.84
C LEU A 30 -4.45 -7.28 15.22
N LYS A 31 -5.41 -6.39 15.51
CA LYS A 31 -5.59 -5.84 16.86
C LYS A 31 -5.83 -6.93 17.91
N GLY A 32 -6.63 -7.94 17.56
CA GLY A 32 -6.87 -9.10 18.44
C GLY A 32 -5.62 -9.94 18.70
N ILE A 33 -4.68 -10.00 17.75
CA ILE A 33 -3.43 -10.78 17.86
C ILE A 33 -2.36 -10.00 18.63
N TYR A 34 -2.15 -8.72 18.26
CA TYR A 34 -1.04 -7.91 18.80
C TYR A 34 -1.41 -7.11 20.06
N GLY A 35 -2.70 -7.00 20.40
CA GLY A 35 -3.18 -6.26 21.57
C GLY A 35 -3.12 -4.75 21.35
N GLU A 36 -2.09 -4.10 21.88
CA GLU A 36 -1.93 -2.65 21.71
C GLU A 36 -1.39 -2.31 20.31
N VAL A 37 -2.25 -1.70 19.50
CA VAL A 37 -1.97 -1.35 18.10
C VAL A 37 -2.29 0.12 17.85
N THR A 38 -1.37 0.83 17.20
CA THR A 38 -1.63 2.15 16.61
C THR A 38 -1.80 2.02 15.11
N VAL A 39 -2.87 2.59 14.55
CA VAL A 39 -3.13 2.56 13.11
C VAL A 39 -3.02 3.97 12.55
N VAL A 40 -2.10 4.17 11.62
CA VAL A 40 -2.07 5.33 10.73
C VAL A 40 -2.87 4.93 9.49
N HIS A 41 -3.96 5.64 9.21
CA HIS A 41 -4.84 5.37 8.08
C HIS A 41 -4.78 6.49 7.07
N ARG A 42 -4.55 6.14 5.80
CA ARG A 42 -4.64 7.04 4.65
C ARG A 42 -5.68 6.54 3.66
N ASP A 43 -6.73 7.32 3.46
CA ASP A 43 -7.68 7.15 2.35
C ASP A 43 -7.15 7.91 1.13
N LEU A 44 -6.41 7.20 0.27
CA LEU A 44 -5.81 7.78 -0.92
C LEU A 44 -6.84 8.17 -2.01
N ALA A 45 -8.08 7.72 -1.89
CA ALA A 45 -9.16 8.09 -2.80
C ALA A 45 -9.92 9.31 -2.30
N GLY A 46 -10.18 9.41 -0.98
CA GLY A 46 -10.84 10.54 -0.35
C GLY A 46 -9.91 11.75 -0.21
N GLU A 47 -8.63 11.52 0.09
CA GLU A 47 -7.59 12.55 0.22
C GLU A 47 -6.43 12.25 -0.75
N PRO A 48 -6.63 12.47 -2.07
CA PRO A 48 -5.66 12.07 -3.07
C PRO A 48 -4.40 12.93 -2.99
N LEU A 49 -3.24 12.26 -3.08
CA LEU A 49 -1.96 12.93 -3.20
C LEU A 49 -1.86 13.61 -4.58
N PRO A 50 -1.17 14.76 -4.69
CA PRO A 50 -0.80 15.31 -5.98
C PRO A 50 -0.03 14.29 -6.81
N HIS A 51 -0.20 14.29 -8.12
CA HIS A 51 0.63 13.44 -8.98
C HIS A 51 2.11 13.80 -8.82
N PHE A 52 2.95 12.78 -8.83
CA PHE A 52 4.41 12.97 -8.78
C PHE A 52 4.87 13.71 -10.04
N SER A 53 5.46 14.89 -9.86
CA SER A 53 5.81 15.84 -10.95
C SER A 53 7.25 16.30 -10.83
N VAL A 54 7.71 17.04 -11.84
CA VAL A 54 9.02 17.70 -11.79
C VAL A 54 9.15 18.66 -10.61
N ASP A 55 8.06 19.27 -10.15
CA ASP A 55 8.08 20.17 -9.01
C ASP A 55 8.38 19.42 -7.71
N VAL A 56 7.83 18.21 -7.54
CA VAL A 56 8.15 17.33 -6.42
C VAL A 56 9.64 16.95 -6.47
N ILE A 57 10.14 16.51 -7.63
CA ILE A 57 11.56 16.17 -7.80
C ILE A 57 12.45 17.35 -7.44
N THR A 58 12.12 18.53 -7.95
CA THR A 58 12.87 19.78 -7.67
C THR A 58 12.83 20.10 -6.17
N ALA A 59 11.68 20.00 -5.53
CA ALA A 59 11.55 20.24 -4.10
C ALA A 59 12.42 19.28 -3.26
N LEU A 60 12.50 18.00 -3.66
CA LEU A 60 13.33 17.01 -2.98
C LEU A 60 14.83 17.24 -3.17
N GLN A 61 15.25 17.82 -4.30
CA GLN A 61 16.66 18.08 -4.64
C GLN A 61 17.15 19.44 -4.21
N THR A 62 16.26 20.41 -3.97
CA THR A 62 16.64 21.76 -3.56
C THR A 62 17.10 21.78 -2.11
N ASP A 63 18.23 22.43 -1.84
CA ASP A 63 18.73 22.64 -0.47
C ASP A 63 17.76 23.48 0.36
N GLU A 64 17.66 23.18 1.66
CA GLU A 64 16.65 23.76 2.55
C GLU A 64 16.59 25.31 2.51
N PRO A 65 17.74 26.06 2.54
CA PRO A 65 17.71 27.53 2.54
C PRO A 65 17.18 28.12 1.21
N ALA A 66 17.18 27.34 0.13
CA ALA A 66 16.79 27.81 -1.21
C ALA A 66 15.35 27.40 -1.61
N ARG A 67 14.63 26.64 -0.74
CA ARG A 67 13.26 26.18 -1.07
C ARG A 67 12.26 27.30 -1.04
N THR A 68 11.39 27.30 -2.04
CA THR A 68 10.17 28.12 -2.02
C THR A 68 9.15 27.56 -1.00
N PRO A 69 8.15 28.35 -0.57
CA PRO A 69 7.09 27.86 0.31
C PRO A 69 6.35 26.63 -0.24
N GLU A 70 6.14 26.54 -1.56
CA GLU A 70 5.51 25.40 -2.23
C GLU A 70 6.42 24.16 -2.16
N GLN A 71 7.72 24.32 -2.39
CA GLN A 71 8.68 23.24 -2.29
C GLN A 71 8.82 22.71 -0.85
N ILE A 72 8.72 23.59 0.16
CA ILE A 72 8.69 23.17 1.56
C ILE A 72 7.49 22.28 1.84
N LYS A 73 6.29 22.62 1.35
CA LYS A 73 5.07 21.80 1.49
C LYS A 73 5.20 20.45 0.80
N LEU A 74 5.66 20.42 -0.45
CA LEU A 74 5.85 19.16 -1.21
C LEU A 74 6.87 18.24 -0.53
N LYS A 75 7.98 18.81 -0.04
CA LYS A 75 8.99 18.05 0.68
C LYS A 75 8.45 17.51 2.01
N ALA A 76 7.72 18.33 2.77
CA ALA A 76 7.12 17.92 4.04
C ALA A 76 6.14 16.76 3.83
N LEU A 77 5.29 16.83 2.81
CA LEU A 77 4.38 15.73 2.45
C LEU A 77 5.18 14.45 2.10
N ALA A 78 6.20 14.56 1.26
CA ALA A 78 7.00 13.40 0.88
C ALA A 78 7.75 12.78 2.07
N ASP A 79 8.23 13.59 3.01
CA ASP A 79 8.91 13.12 4.21
C ASP A 79 7.92 12.45 5.18
N GLU A 80 6.72 13.01 5.36
CA GLU A 80 5.65 12.42 6.17
C GLU A 80 5.29 11.02 5.69
N LEU A 81 5.05 10.84 4.37
CA LEU A 81 4.73 9.54 3.80
C LEU A 81 5.85 8.51 3.99
N ILE A 82 7.09 8.94 3.91
CA ILE A 82 8.27 8.09 4.17
C ILE A 82 8.38 7.73 5.65
N GLU A 83 8.16 8.69 6.55
CA GLU A 83 8.21 8.45 7.98
C GLU A 83 7.15 7.43 8.41
N GLU A 84 5.92 7.55 7.91
CA GLU A 84 4.86 6.57 8.15
C GLU A 84 5.25 5.17 7.66
N LEU A 85 5.82 5.07 6.44
CA LEU A 85 6.29 3.81 5.90
C LEU A 85 7.40 3.19 6.78
N PHE A 86 8.36 3.99 7.24
CA PHE A 86 9.48 3.49 8.04
C PHE A 86 9.09 3.16 9.48
N THR A 87 8.14 3.88 10.07
CA THR A 87 7.72 3.66 11.46
C THR A 87 6.73 2.52 11.63
N ALA A 88 6.02 2.12 10.57
CA ALA A 88 5.10 0.98 10.62
C ALA A 88 5.85 -0.35 10.77
N ASP A 89 5.30 -1.27 11.55
CA ASP A 89 5.72 -2.66 11.63
C ASP A 89 4.97 -3.50 10.58
N ILE A 90 3.72 -3.15 10.34
CA ILE A 90 2.81 -3.83 9.42
C ILE A 90 2.25 -2.82 8.42
N LEU A 91 2.21 -3.19 7.14
CA LEU A 91 1.49 -2.47 6.10
C LEU A 91 0.24 -3.25 5.69
N ILE A 92 -0.90 -2.55 5.57
CA ILE A 92 -2.10 -3.06 4.91
C ILE A 92 -2.34 -2.18 3.69
N VAL A 93 -2.29 -2.76 2.49
CA VAL A 93 -2.48 -2.03 1.23
C VAL A 93 -3.72 -2.58 0.53
N ALA A 94 -4.82 -1.82 0.62
CA ALA A 94 -6.06 -2.10 -0.11
C ALA A 94 -5.91 -1.62 -1.56
N ALA A 95 -5.79 -2.56 -2.47
CA ALA A 95 -5.55 -2.33 -3.88
C ALA A 95 -6.61 -3.03 -4.75
N PRO A 96 -7.81 -2.42 -4.93
CA PRO A 96 -8.76 -2.91 -5.90
C PRO A 96 -8.17 -2.84 -7.31
N MET A 97 -8.50 -3.82 -8.15
CA MET A 97 -8.09 -3.79 -9.56
C MET A 97 -9.01 -2.88 -10.36
N TYR A 98 -8.47 -1.86 -10.98
CA TYR A 98 -9.17 -1.03 -11.96
C TYR A 98 -8.45 -1.15 -13.30
N ASN A 99 -9.17 -1.58 -14.34
CA ASN A 99 -8.63 -1.74 -15.69
C ASN A 99 -7.31 -2.55 -15.71
N PHE A 100 -7.30 -3.70 -15.02
CA PHE A 100 -6.17 -4.64 -14.90
C PHE A 100 -4.96 -4.14 -14.10
N GLY A 101 -5.01 -2.93 -13.54
CA GLY A 101 -3.93 -2.31 -12.76
C GLY A 101 -4.37 -1.89 -11.37
N ILE A 102 -3.46 -1.21 -10.68
CA ILE A 102 -3.71 -0.58 -9.38
C ILE A 102 -4.40 0.78 -9.56
N PRO A 103 -5.10 1.30 -8.54
CA PRO A 103 -5.61 2.67 -8.55
C PRO A 103 -4.48 3.70 -8.76
N SER A 104 -4.75 4.75 -9.55
CA SER A 104 -3.78 5.81 -9.82
C SER A 104 -3.34 6.55 -8.56
N THR A 105 -4.23 6.66 -7.57
CA THR A 105 -3.94 7.25 -6.26
C THR A 105 -2.94 6.43 -5.46
N LEU A 106 -3.01 5.10 -5.52
CA LEU A 106 -2.01 4.22 -4.92
C LEU A 106 -0.67 4.31 -5.67
N LYS A 107 -0.72 4.43 -7.01
CA LYS A 107 0.51 4.67 -7.79
C LYS A 107 1.18 5.98 -7.42
N ALA A 108 0.41 7.05 -7.20
CA ALA A 108 0.96 8.32 -6.72
C ALA A 108 1.68 8.15 -5.36
N TRP A 109 1.06 7.46 -4.38
CA TRP A 109 1.70 7.17 -3.10
C TRP A 109 3.03 6.41 -3.28
N ILE A 110 3.04 5.38 -4.11
CA ILE A 110 4.26 4.61 -4.42
C ILE A 110 5.37 5.52 -4.96
N ASP A 111 5.04 6.45 -5.86
CA ASP A 111 6.01 7.34 -6.48
C ASP A 111 6.63 8.32 -5.45
N TYR A 112 5.87 8.74 -4.44
CA TYR A 112 6.40 9.56 -3.35
C TYR A 112 7.35 8.79 -2.42
N VAL A 113 7.05 7.53 -2.12
CA VAL A 113 7.84 6.75 -1.16
C VAL A 113 9.01 6.00 -1.80
N ALA A 114 9.00 5.74 -3.11
CA ALA A 114 10.11 5.14 -3.84
C ALA A 114 11.22 6.17 -4.11
N ARG A 115 11.98 6.51 -3.07
CA ARG A 115 12.93 7.60 -3.06
C ARG A 115 14.38 7.10 -2.92
N ALA A 116 15.19 7.39 -3.94
CA ALA A 116 16.60 7.01 -3.97
C ALA A 116 17.38 7.64 -2.80
N GLY A 117 18.24 6.85 -2.16
CA GLY A 117 19.00 7.26 -0.98
C GLY A 117 18.20 7.23 0.32
N VAL A 118 16.89 6.97 0.28
CA VAL A 118 16.00 6.95 1.45
C VAL A 118 15.33 5.58 1.61
N SER A 119 14.45 5.18 0.70
CA SER A 119 13.74 3.89 0.76
C SER A 119 14.43 2.78 -0.05
N PHE A 120 15.32 3.14 -0.95
CA PHE A 120 16.23 2.24 -1.65
C PHE A 120 17.53 2.97 -2.02
N ARG A 121 18.57 2.22 -2.36
CA ARG A 121 19.84 2.78 -2.88
C ARG A 121 20.40 1.92 -3.99
N TYR A 122 21.23 2.52 -4.84
CA TYR A 122 22.04 1.79 -5.82
C TYR A 122 23.39 1.41 -5.21
N THR A 123 23.82 0.19 -5.44
CA THR A 123 25.12 -0.36 -5.02
C THR A 123 25.86 -0.92 -6.22
N SER A 124 27.11 -1.29 -6.06
CA SER A 124 27.90 -1.95 -7.11
C SER A 124 27.31 -3.31 -7.55
N SER A 125 26.48 -3.94 -6.71
CA SER A 125 25.82 -5.22 -6.98
C SER A 125 24.35 -5.09 -7.43
N GLY A 126 23.83 -3.85 -7.57
CA GLY A 126 22.45 -3.58 -7.98
C GLY A 126 21.70 -2.69 -6.98
N SER A 127 20.37 -2.69 -7.05
CA SER A 127 19.54 -1.95 -6.12
C SER A 127 19.38 -2.71 -4.79
N GLU A 128 19.40 -1.95 -3.69
CA GLU A 128 19.12 -2.45 -2.34
C GLU A 128 17.96 -1.67 -1.72
N GLY A 129 16.89 -2.39 -1.30
CA GLY A 129 15.79 -1.82 -0.55
C GLY A 129 16.15 -1.59 0.92
N LEU A 130 15.74 -0.46 1.46
CA LEU A 130 16.06 -0.02 2.82
C LEU A 130 14.89 -0.17 3.80
N VAL A 131 13.67 -0.43 3.32
CA VAL A 131 12.47 -0.64 4.12
C VAL A 131 12.39 -2.10 4.53
N LYS A 132 13.02 -2.46 5.65
CA LYS A 132 13.19 -3.85 6.11
C LYS A 132 12.39 -4.16 7.38
N GLY A 133 12.19 -5.46 7.66
CA GLY A 133 11.61 -5.94 8.92
C GLY A 133 10.10 -5.68 9.05
N LYS A 134 9.38 -5.61 7.93
CA LYS A 134 7.94 -5.34 7.91
C LYS A 134 7.18 -6.48 7.26
N THR A 135 5.96 -6.71 7.73
CA THR A 135 4.97 -7.58 7.07
C THR A 135 4.03 -6.73 6.25
N LEU A 136 3.83 -7.08 4.99
CA LEU A 136 2.89 -6.44 4.08
C LEU A 136 1.71 -7.35 3.77
N TYR A 137 0.51 -6.87 4.04
CA TYR A 137 -0.75 -7.47 3.61
C TYR A 137 -1.28 -6.71 2.39
N LEU A 138 -1.28 -7.36 1.23
CA LEU A 138 -1.94 -6.85 0.02
C LEU A 138 -3.39 -7.35 0.02
N VAL A 139 -4.35 -6.45 0.14
CA VAL A 139 -5.78 -6.74 0.06
C VAL A 139 -6.26 -6.35 -1.32
N THR A 140 -6.43 -7.34 -2.21
CA THR A 140 -6.79 -7.07 -3.60
C THR A 140 -8.19 -7.60 -3.92
N THR A 141 -9.00 -6.76 -4.56
CA THR A 141 -10.38 -7.07 -4.95
C THR A 141 -10.56 -6.85 -6.44
N ARG A 142 -11.35 -7.71 -7.10
CA ARG A 142 -11.54 -7.64 -8.54
C ARG A 142 -12.88 -8.24 -8.95
N GLY A 143 -13.47 -7.69 -10.01
CA GLY A 143 -14.76 -8.15 -10.54
C GLY A 143 -14.69 -9.54 -11.18
N GLY A 144 -13.61 -9.82 -11.92
CA GLY A 144 -13.33 -11.11 -12.57
C GLY A 144 -12.40 -11.99 -11.76
N ILE A 145 -11.93 -13.07 -12.39
CA ILE A 145 -10.92 -14.00 -11.88
C ILE A 145 -9.62 -13.77 -12.66
N HIS A 146 -8.57 -13.28 -11.97
CA HIS A 146 -7.32 -12.86 -12.61
C HIS A 146 -6.07 -13.45 -11.95
N LYS A 147 -6.18 -14.02 -10.75
CA LYS A 147 -5.06 -14.58 -10.02
C LYS A 147 -4.28 -15.62 -10.85
N GLY A 148 -3.00 -15.38 -11.05
CA GLY A 148 -2.13 -16.27 -11.83
C GLY A 148 -2.34 -16.20 -13.34
N GLN A 149 -3.13 -15.25 -13.85
CA GLN A 149 -3.33 -15.01 -15.28
C GLN A 149 -2.50 -13.80 -15.74
N GLU A 150 -2.26 -13.68 -17.03
CA GLU A 150 -1.58 -12.52 -17.65
C GLU A 150 -2.32 -11.20 -17.42
N THR A 151 -3.61 -11.29 -17.16
CA THR A 151 -4.47 -10.14 -16.83
C THR A 151 -4.32 -9.64 -15.39
N ASP A 152 -3.50 -10.31 -14.53
CA ASP A 152 -3.18 -9.81 -13.19
C ASP A 152 -2.03 -8.79 -13.24
N GLY A 153 -2.31 -7.58 -13.68
CA GLY A 153 -1.33 -6.49 -13.69
C GLY A 153 -1.11 -5.83 -12.32
N ALA A 154 -1.97 -6.08 -11.33
CA ALA A 154 -1.92 -5.39 -10.04
C ALA A 154 -0.96 -6.06 -9.04
N VAL A 155 -1.17 -7.34 -8.72
CA VAL A 155 -0.39 -8.00 -7.66
C VAL A 155 1.07 -8.21 -8.03
N PRO A 156 1.45 -8.68 -9.24
CA PRO A 156 2.85 -8.77 -9.63
C PRO A 156 3.58 -7.43 -9.60
N PHE A 157 2.91 -6.34 -10.03
CA PHE A 157 3.47 -5.00 -9.93
C PHE A 157 3.74 -4.60 -8.47
N LEU A 158 2.77 -4.72 -7.58
CA LEU A 158 2.92 -4.38 -6.16
C LEU A 158 4.02 -5.21 -5.49
N GLN A 159 4.05 -6.52 -5.74
CA GLN A 159 5.10 -7.39 -5.20
C GLN A 159 6.49 -6.98 -5.69
N THR A 160 6.62 -6.59 -6.95
CA THR A 160 7.89 -6.09 -7.51
C THR A 160 8.32 -4.81 -6.80
N VAL A 161 7.42 -3.84 -6.66
CA VAL A 161 7.71 -2.55 -6.01
C VAL A 161 8.11 -2.74 -4.54
N PHE A 162 7.30 -3.46 -3.76
CA PHE A 162 7.58 -3.61 -2.34
C PHE A 162 8.83 -4.44 -2.05
N ARG A 163 9.13 -5.46 -2.86
CA ARG A 163 10.42 -6.19 -2.78
C ARG A 163 11.60 -5.29 -3.16
N PHE A 164 11.45 -4.46 -4.17
CA PHE A 164 12.45 -3.46 -4.54
C PHE A 164 12.73 -2.49 -3.38
N LEU A 165 11.70 -2.09 -2.63
CA LEU A 165 11.85 -1.27 -1.44
C LEU A 165 12.46 -2.03 -0.24
N GLY A 166 12.49 -3.37 -0.25
CA GLY A 166 13.11 -4.19 0.79
C GLY A 166 12.13 -4.98 1.67
N ILE A 167 10.82 -4.92 1.36
CA ILE A 167 9.79 -5.69 2.08
C ILE A 167 9.66 -7.06 1.42
N THR A 168 10.01 -8.13 2.14
CA THR A 168 10.04 -9.50 1.63
C THR A 168 8.90 -10.38 2.15
N ASP A 169 8.39 -10.12 3.36
CA ASP A 169 7.19 -10.81 3.89
C ASP A 169 5.94 -10.14 3.31
N ILE A 170 5.46 -10.67 2.19
CA ILE A 170 4.29 -10.16 1.47
C ILE A 170 3.23 -11.25 1.41
N ARG A 171 2.11 -10.99 2.06
CA ARG A 171 0.95 -11.86 2.14
C ARG A 171 -0.21 -11.24 1.37
N THR A 172 -0.88 -12.01 0.52
CA THR A 172 -1.91 -11.45 -0.38
C THR A 172 -3.27 -12.09 -0.11
N LEU A 173 -4.24 -11.25 0.24
CA LEU A 173 -5.66 -11.56 0.32
C LEU A 173 -6.31 -11.28 -1.02
N TYR A 174 -6.82 -12.31 -1.68
CA TYR A 174 -7.55 -12.18 -2.93
C TYR A 174 -9.05 -12.28 -2.69
N ALA A 175 -9.81 -11.30 -3.19
CA ALA A 175 -11.26 -11.39 -3.34
C ALA A 175 -11.61 -11.16 -4.81
N GLU A 176 -11.84 -12.24 -5.52
CA GLU A 176 -12.11 -12.26 -6.96
C GLU A 176 -13.55 -12.60 -7.27
N GLY A 177 -14.00 -12.35 -8.50
CA GLY A 177 -15.35 -12.69 -8.91
C GLY A 177 -16.44 -11.81 -8.29
N LEU A 178 -16.10 -10.63 -7.80
CA LEU A 178 -17.04 -9.73 -7.11
C LEU A 178 -18.05 -9.04 -8.04
N ALA A 179 -17.95 -9.24 -9.37
CA ALA A 179 -18.95 -8.84 -10.34
C ALA A 179 -19.77 -10.04 -10.88
N LEU A 180 -19.49 -11.26 -10.40
CA LEU A 180 -20.19 -12.48 -10.81
C LEU A 180 -21.44 -12.73 -9.95
N ALA A 181 -22.28 -13.69 -10.35
CA ALA A 181 -23.51 -14.02 -9.64
C ALA A 181 -23.27 -14.43 -8.17
N GLN A 182 -22.14 -15.10 -7.88
CA GLN A 182 -21.75 -15.60 -6.57
C GLN A 182 -20.91 -14.59 -5.75
N LYS A 183 -21.01 -13.28 -6.03
CA LYS A 183 -20.19 -12.23 -5.40
C LYS A 183 -20.15 -12.28 -3.87
N ASP A 184 -21.30 -12.58 -3.24
CA ASP A 184 -21.41 -12.63 -1.78
C ASP A 184 -20.70 -13.84 -1.18
N GLU A 185 -20.72 -14.99 -1.87
CA GLU A 185 -19.97 -16.18 -1.51
C GLU A 185 -18.45 -15.93 -1.66
N HIS A 186 -18.04 -15.31 -2.76
CA HIS A 186 -16.65 -14.93 -3.00
C HIS A 186 -16.11 -13.96 -1.93
N PHE A 187 -16.90 -12.95 -1.58
CA PHE A 187 -16.52 -12.01 -0.52
C PHE A 187 -16.44 -12.71 0.84
N SER A 188 -17.41 -13.55 1.19
CA SER A 188 -17.42 -14.31 2.44
C SER A 188 -16.24 -15.27 2.54
N ALA A 189 -15.86 -15.93 1.45
CA ALA A 189 -14.69 -16.80 1.38
C ALA A 189 -13.39 -16.02 1.60
N ALA A 190 -13.28 -14.81 1.02
CA ALA A 190 -12.13 -13.93 1.26
C ALA A 190 -12.05 -13.50 2.74
N LEU A 191 -13.16 -13.12 3.37
CA LEU A 191 -13.23 -12.84 4.81
C LEU A 191 -12.74 -14.02 5.66
N ALA A 192 -13.24 -15.21 5.39
CA ALA A 192 -12.86 -16.43 6.13
C ALA A 192 -11.36 -16.77 5.96
N SER A 193 -10.74 -16.37 4.85
CA SER A 193 -9.32 -16.64 4.59
C SER A 193 -8.37 -15.75 5.39
N ILE A 194 -8.86 -14.69 6.03
CA ILE A 194 -8.04 -13.78 6.86
C ILE A 194 -7.35 -14.54 8.00
N ASP A 195 -8.04 -15.50 8.63
CA ASP A 195 -7.48 -16.27 9.74
C ASP A 195 -6.22 -17.05 9.32
N ASN A 196 -6.26 -17.67 8.14
CA ASN A 196 -5.10 -18.37 7.59
C ASN A 196 -4.00 -17.43 7.15
N LEU A 197 -4.37 -16.24 6.62
CA LEU A 197 -3.43 -15.24 6.14
C LEU A 197 -2.55 -14.67 7.27
N VAL A 198 -3.12 -14.47 8.45
CA VAL A 198 -2.38 -13.92 9.61
C VAL A 198 -1.61 -14.99 10.39
N ALA A 199 -1.98 -16.27 10.26
CA ALA A 199 -1.30 -17.38 10.89
C ALA A 199 -0.04 -17.85 10.14
N ALA A 200 0.11 -17.47 8.88
CA ALA A 200 1.25 -17.79 8.01
C ALA A 200 2.44 -16.89 8.33
#